data_1acaf21d5e7806db7d4c848714255191
#
_entry.id   1acaf21d5e7806db7d4c848714255191
#
_cell.length_a   1.000
_cell.length_b   1.000
_cell.length_c   1.000
_cell.angle_alpha   90.00
_cell.angle_beta   90.00
_cell.angle_gamma   90.00
#
_symmetry.space_group_name_H-M   'P 1'
#
loop_
_entity.id
_entity.type
_entity.pdbx_description
1 polymer ?
#
loop_
_entity_poly.entity_id
_entity_poly.type
_entity_poly.pdbx_seq_one_letter_code
_entity_poly.pdbx_strand_id
1 'polypeptide(L)'
;MLIQNAALADVIAGTLHKKPEELKKEDLLELIQLDASDLDIDTLEGLEYAENLEKINVSNNALTNIRPLKNLMNLVNVNLSGNRLRDIEPLDSHYNLEILNLSRNNLYVMDLSAVASMVNLKVLNLKKAKIDSLNYVQNCTQLENICVNTENGPFNYSILGRLPNLKILDMSGMRRYYIEDLSFLNNIEELNLSTNLLSDISPLSAMKNLRRLDVSNNPYLVDYHPIKDFPSLEYLNLDFNNATDFGFFEDLPKLKSISMEQTGFSDMRNLNHIKDLQNLNVSKNEIAHLDEFTNVKNLRSFDARFCQLTDIEFLRHAEKLERLNLFTNRITSIEPLVECNKLTELNVGRNQIRSIDCIKDMKDLKILSLENNNIADLSALSDLHELCIVDLYNNNIRDLTPLQDLEFISYLRLDHNMIHDLRPLSNLKFLRQLTLKANYIEDVSPLKDLELLEALRLENNPIIDTSPLEKMAFYSKFTD
;
A
#
# COMPACT_ATOMS: atom_id res chain seq x y z
N MET A 1 17.63 -30.49 -22.72
CA MET A 1 17.60 -29.01 -22.78
C MET A 1 18.76 -28.45 -21.98
N LEU A 2 19.32 -27.31 -22.38
CA LEU A 2 20.40 -26.63 -21.63
C LEU A 2 19.93 -26.24 -20.22
N ILE A 3 18.75 -25.68 -20.12
CA ILE A 3 18.08 -25.30 -18.86
C ILE A 3 17.21 -26.49 -18.44
N GLN A 4 17.40 -26.96 -17.20
CA GLN A 4 16.70 -28.18 -16.73
C GLN A 4 15.23 -27.94 -16.42
N ASN A 5 14.88 -26.82 -15.76
CA ASN A 5 13.51 -26.48 -15.46
C ASN A 5 12.82 -25.86 -16.67
N ALA A 6 11.66 -26.39 -17.08
CA ALA A 6 10.97 -25.97 -18.28
C ALA A 6 10.46 -24.53 -18.20
N ALA A 7 9.87 -24.12 -17.06
CA ALA A 7 9.39 -22.75 -16.88
C ALA A 7 10.53 -21.73 -16.94
N LEU A 8 11.70 -22.05 -16.34
CA LEU A 8 12.90 -21.23 -16.45
C LEU A 8 13.38 -21.14 -17.91
N ALA A 9 13.37 -22.28 -18.63
CA ALA A 9 13.76 -22.31 -20.06
C ALA A 9 12.84 -21.43 -20.91
N ASP A 10 11.52 -21.46 -20.68
CA ASP A 10 10.52 -20.65 -21.40
C ASP A 10 10.77 -19.14 -21.17
N VAL A 11 11.02 -18.73 -19.92
CA VAL A 11 11.28 -17.32 -19.60
C VAL A 11 12.57 -16.82 -20.23
N ILE A 12 13.66 -17.60 -20.13
CA ILE A 12 14.95 -17.24 -20.76
C ILE A 12 14.80 -17.13 -22.26
N ALA A 13 14.13 -18.11 -22.89
CA ALA A 13 13.89 -18.14 -24.34
C ALA A 13 13.03 -16.94 -24.78
N GLY A 14 11.98 -16.61 -24.02
CA GLY A 14 11.16 -15.42 -24.24
C GLY A 14 11.96 -14.12 -24.17
N THR A 15 12.83 -13.99 -23.18
CA THR A 15 13.70 -12.81 -22.99
C THR A 15 14.69 -12.66 -24.15
N LEU A 16 15.22 -13.78 -24.69
CA LEU A 16 16.18 -13.80 -25.79
C LEU A 16 15.52 -13.92 -27.19
N HIS A 17 14.19 -13.89 -27.26
CA HIS A 17 13.40 -14.05 -28.49
C HIS A 17 13.74 -15.33 -29.26
N LYS A 18 13.92 -16.45 -28.54
CA LYS A 18 14.25 -17.79 -29.06
C LYS A 18 13.21 -18.81 -28.60
N LYS A 19 13.38 -20.07 -29.06
CA LYS A 19 12.64 -21.19 -28.49
C LYS A 19 13.49 -21.90 -27.45
N PRO A 20 12.88 -22.51 -26.42
CA PRO A 20 13.63 -23.20 -25.34
C PRO A 20 14.58 -24.29 -25.83
N GLU A 21 14.17 -25.05 -26.86
CA GLU A 21 14.99 -26.12 -27.46
C GLU A 21 16.16 -25.60 -28.30
N GLU A 22 16.14 -24.33 -28.70
CA GLU A 22 17.19 -23.69 -29.51
C GLU A 22 18.26 -23.00 -28.66
N LEU A 23 18.03 -22.87 -27.33
CA LEU A 23 18.96 -22.20 -26.43
C LEU A 23 20.33 -22.89 -26.38
N LYS A 24 21.36 -22.09 -26.57
CA LYS A 24 22.76 -22.46 -26.46
C LYS A 24 23.48 -21.69 -25.34
N LYS A 25 24.62 -22.14 -24.91
CA LYS A 25 25.42 -21.48 -23.85
C LYS A 25 25.80 -20.05 -24.23
N GLU A 26 26.16 -19.84 -25.49
CA GLU A 26 26.55 -18.52 -26.01
C GLU A 26 25.41 -17.51 -25.97
N ASP A 27 24.15 -17.96 -26.10
CA ASP A 27 22.98 -17.09 -26.05
C ASP A 27 22.77 -16.52 -24.63
N LEU A 28 23.12 -17.29 -23.60
CA LEU A 28 22.99 -16.86 -22.22
C LEU A 28 23.93 -15.70 -21.84
N LEU A 29 25.00 -15.47 -22.62
CA LEU A 29 25.86 -14.29 -22.47
C LEU A 29 25.16 -12.97 -22.80
N GLU A 30 24.05 -13.01 -23.54
CA GLU A 30 23.24 -11.83 -23.85
C GLU A 30 22.28 -11.44 -22.68
N LEU A 31 22.15 -12.33 -21.69
CA LEU A 31 21.22 -12.16 -20.58
C LEU A 31 21.85 -11.22 -19.51
N ILE A 32 21.34 -10.01 -19.41
CA ILE A 32 21.77 -9.01 -18.43
C ILE A 32 20.82 -8.99 -17.21
N GLN A 33 19.53 -9.24 -17.44
CA GLN A 33 18.53 -9.32 -16.40
C GLN A 33 17.55 -10.46 -16.65
N LEU A 34 17.08 -11.09 -15.58
CA LEU A 34 16.13 -12.19 -15.62
C LEU A 34 15.10 -12.03 -14.51
N ASP A 35 13.83 -12.02 -14.88
CA ASP A 35 12.72 -12.19 -13.95
C ASP A 35 12.03 -13.53 -14.23
N ALA A 36 12.17 -14.47 -13.31
CA ALA A 36 11.58 -15.80 -13.32
C ALA A 36 10.89 -16.07 -11.96
N SER A 37 10.15 -15.07 -11.45
CA SER A 37 9.39 -15.16 -10.22
C SER A 37 8.06 -15.91 -10.41
N ASP A 38 7.54 -16.52 -9.33
CA ASP A 38 6.20 -17.13 -9.27
C ASP A 38 5.94 -18.28 -10.30
N LEU A 39 6.96 -19.14 -10.56
CA LEU A 39 6.91 -20.15 -11.62
C LEU A 39 7.14 -21.59 -11.15
N ASP A 40 7.10 -21.84 -9.83
CA ASP A 40 7.37 -23.16 -9.25
C ASP A 40 8.75 -23.74 -9.64
N ILE A 41 9.75 -22.90 -9.88
CA ILE A 41 11.10 -23.31 -10.23
C ILE A 41 11.77 -23.96 -9.03
N ASP A 42 12.29 -25.17 -9.21
CA ASP A 42 13.00 -25.95 -8.18
C ASP A 42 14.52 -26.00 -8.38
N THR A 43 15.00 -25.68 -9.58
CA THR A 43 16.43 -25.67 -9.94
C THR A 43 16.77 -24.55 -10.92
N LEU A 44 17.99 -24.01 -10.79
CA LEU A 44 18.58 -23.03 -11.72
C LEU A 44 19.61 -23.65 -12.66
N GLU A 45 19.71 -24.99 -12.71
CA GLU A 45 20.71 -25.69 -13.53
C GLU A 45 20.61 -25.31 -15.02
N GLY A 46 21.75 -24.92 -15.57
CA GLY A 46 21.89 -24.36 -16.91
C GLY A 46 22.07 -22.84 -16.93
N LEU A 47 21.74 -22.12 -15.83
CA LEU A 47 21.90 -20.67 -15.74
C LEU A 47 23.36 -20.26 -15.49
N GLU A 48 24.24 -21.19 -15.08
CA GLU A 48 25.66 -20.93 -14.81
C GLU A 48 26.46 -20.38 -16.00
N TYR A 49 25.86 -20.42 -17.22
CA TYR A 49 26.46 -19.85 -18.43
C TYR A 49 26.07 -18.39 -18.72
N ALA A 50 25.19 -17.82 -17.90
CA ALA A 50 24.76 -16.42 -18.04
C ALA A 50 25.75 -15.46 -17.34
N GLU A 51 27.02 -15.49 -17.74
CA GLU A 51 28.15 -14.80 -17.07
C GLU A 51 27.98 -13.29 -16.99
N ASN A 52 27.18 -12.68 -17.89
CA ASN A 52 26.92 -11.24 -17.92
C ASN A 52 25.67 -10.83 -17.12
N LEU A 53 25.04 -11.76 -16.41
CA LEU A 53 23.83 -11.48 -15.64
C LEU A 53 24.14 -10.55 -14.46
N GLU A 54 23.47 -9.39 -14.43
CA GLU A 54 23.60 -8.37 -13.38
C GLU A 54 22.42 -8.41 -12.40
N LYS A 55 21.23 -8.77 -12.88
CA LYS A 55 19.99 -8.75 -12.07
C LYS A 55 19.22 -10.04 -12.25
N ILE A 56 18.88 -10.66 -11.13
CA ILE A 56 18.05 -11.86 -11.12
C ILE A 56 16.94 -11.74 -10.08
N ASN A 57 15.70 -12.02 -10.52
CA ASN A 57 14.56 -12.24 -9.66
C ASN A 57 14.04 -13.67 -9.87
N VAL A 58 14.20 -14.51 -8.86
CA VAL A 58 13.65 -15.87 -8.80
C VAL A 58 12.82 -16.05 -7.52
N SER A 59 12.16 -14.99 -7.11
CA SER A 59 11.33 -15.00 -5.91
C SER A 59 10.08 -15.88 -6.07
N ASN A 60 9.55 -16.34 -4.91
CA ASN A 60 8.35 -17.16 -4.82
C ASN A 60 8.42 -18.44 -5.67
N ASN A 61 9.52 -19.18 -5.51
CA ASN A 61 9.77 -20.44 -6.17
C ASN A 61 10.03 -21.57 -5.14
N ALA A 62 10.48 -22.73 -5.58
CA ALA A 62 10.76 -23.88 -4.74
C ALA A 62 12.25 -24.17 -4.55
N LEU A 63 13.13 -23.18 -4.79
CA LEU A 63 14.57 -23.34 -4.77
C LEU A 63 15.09 -23.74 -3.38
N THR A 64 15.91 -24.80 -3.34
CA THR A 64 16.64 -25.24 -2.15
C THR A 64 18.13 -24.99 -2.25
N ASN A 65 18.64 -24.67 -3.46
CA ASN A 65 20.03 -24.53 -3.80
C ASN A 65 20.16 -23.51 -4.94
N ILE A 66 21.19 -22.69 -4.89
CA ILE A 66 21.50 -21.64 -5.87
C ILE A 66 22.91 -21.79 -6.44
N ARG A 67 23.47 -23.01 -6.42
CA ARG A 67 24.82 -23.29 -6.92
C ARG A 67 25.11 -22.76 -8.34
N PRO A 68 24.14 -22.75 -9.31
CA PRO A 68 24.36 -22.17 -10.62
C PRO A 68 24.72 -20.68 -10.62
N LEU A 69 24.44 -19.95 -9.53
CA LEU A 69 24.81 -18.52 -9.41
C LEU A 69 26.29 -18.32 -9.02
N LYS A 70 27.00 -19.39 -8.59
CA LYS A 70 28.36 -19.30 -7.96
C LYS A 70 29.36 -18.50 -8.76
N ASN A 71 29.34 -18.60 -10.08
CA ASN A 71 30.35 -17.97 -10.95
C ASN A 71 29.82 -16.72 -11.66
N LEU A 72 28.60 -16.29 -11.38
CA LEU A 72 27.99 -15.10 -11.99
C LEU A 72 28.44 -13.82 -11.28
N MET A 73 29.74 -13.50 -11.40
CA MET A 73 30.42 -12.43 -10.64
C MET A 73 29.94 -11.01 -10.99
N ASN A 74 29.14 -10.84 -12.05
CA ASN A 74 28.55 -9.56 -12.44
C ASN A 74 27.22 -9.24 -11.73
N LEU A 75 26.73 -10.16 -10.88
CA LEU A 75 25.47 -9.95 -10.15
C LEU A 75 25.57 -8.74 -9.20
N VAL A 76 24.64 -7.80 -9.38
CA VAL A 76 24.46 -6.57 -8.59
C VAL A 76 23.17 -6.63 -7.77
N ASN A 77 22.10 -7.23 -8.30
CA ASN A 77 20.80 -7.32 -7.65
C ASN A 77 20.27 -8.75 -7.71
N VAL A 78 20.09 -9.37 -6.54
CA VAL A 78 19.64 -10.76 -6.41
C VAL A 78 18.42 -10.83 -5.50
N ASN A 79 17.27 -11.23 -6.06
CA ASN A 79 16.04 -11.50 -5.33
C ASN A 79 15.77 -13.02 -5.26
N LEU A 80 15.97 -13.58 -4.08
CA LEU A 80 15.74 -15.01 -3.74
C LEU A 80 14.58 -15.18 -2.74
N SER A 81 13.75 -14.16 -2.54
CA SER A 81 12.69 -14.19 -1.53
C SER A 81 11.67 -15.30 -1.81
N GLY A 82 11.02 -15.79 -0.74
CA GLY A 82 9.95 -16.78 -0.89
C GLY A 82 10.42 -18.14 -1.44
N ASN A 83 11.64 -18.58 -1.08
CA ASN A 83 12.20 -19.86 -1.47
C ASN A 83 12.42 -20.80 -0.25
N ARG A 84 13.20 -21.85 -0.40
CA ARG A 84 13.45 -22.89 0.61
C ARG A 84 14.94 -23.10 0.89
N LEU A 85 15.70 -21.99 0.83
CA LEU A 85 17.17 -22.02 0.94
C LEU A 85 17.63 -22.41 2.34
N ARG A 86 18.77 -23.12 2.41
CA ARG A 86 19.48 -23.49 3.64
C ARG A 86 20.75 -22.70 3.85
N ASP A 87 21.35 -22.24 2.77
CA ASP A 87 22.57 -21.44 2.74
C ASP A 87 22.61 -20.58 1.47
N ILE A 88 23.50 -19.63 1.46
CA ILE A 88 23.81 -18.77 0.33
C ILE A 88 25.31 -18.84 -0.01
N GLU A 89 26.00 -19.92 0.36
CA GLU A 89 27.43 -20.13 0.07
C GLU A 89 27.78 -19.85 -1.41
N PRO A 90 26.95 -20.22 -2.41
CA PRO A 90 27.26 -19.91 -3.79
C PRO A 90 27.37 -18.41 -4.10
N LEU A 91 26.89 -17.52 -3.25
CA LEU A 91 27.09 -16.07 -3.40
C LEU A 91 28.33 -15.57 -2.65
N ASP A 92 29.11 -16.42 -2.03
CA ASP A 92 30.40 -15.99 -1.44
C ASP A 92 31.31 -15.37 -2.51
N SER A 93 32.01 -14.31 -2.13
CA SER A 93 32.88 -13.55 -3.04
C SER A 93 32.16 -12.75 -4.16
N HIS A 94 30.86 -12.58 -4.10
CA HIS A 94 30.10 -11.67 -4.99
C HIS A 94 30.26 -10.20 -4.53
N TYR A 95 31.47 -9.67 -4.68
CA TYR A 95 31.83 -8.31 -4.20
C TYR A 95 31.04 -7.17 -4.87
N ASN A 96 30.47 -7.42 -6.07
CA ASN A 96 29.68 -6.44 -6.81
C ASN A 96 28.21 -6.36 -6.33
N LEU A 97 27.80 -7.27 -5.44
CA LEU A 97 26.41 -7.34 -5.02
C LEU A 97 26.04 -6.12 -4.15
N GLU A 98 25.04 -5.38 -4.62
CA GLU A 98 24.51 -4.18 -3.93
C GLU A 98 23.16 -4.45 -3.24
N ILE A 99 22.31 -5.32 -3.82
CA ILE A 99 20.97 -5.61 -3.32
C ILE A 99 20.78 -7.12 -3.19
N LEU A 100 20.47 -7.57 -1.97
CA LEU A 100 20.16 -8.98 -1.69
C LEU A 100 18.84 -9.09 -0.93
N ASN A 101 17.86 -9.78 -1.52
CA ASN A 101 16.59 -10.09 -0.89
C ASN A 101 16.48 -11.60 -0.61
N LEU A 102 16.52 -11.95 0.68
CA LEU A 102 16.40 -13.33 1.20
C LEU A 102 15.11 -13.53 1.99
N SER A 103 14.19 -12.58 1.95
CA SER A 103 12.97 -12.62 2.75
C SER A 103 12.14 -13.88 2.50
N ARG A 104 11.34 -14.30 3.51
CA ARG A 104 10.45 -15.48 3.41
C ARG A 104 11.17 -16.80 3.07
N ASN A 105 12.43 -16.95 3.45
CA ASN A 105 13.14 -18.23 3.45
C ASN A 105 13.12 -18.80 4.88
N ASN A 106 11.98 -19.37 5.29
CA ASN A 106 11.69 -19.67 6.70
C ASN A 106 11.51 -21.17 7.03
N LEU A 107 11.68 -22.06 6.06
CA LEU A 107 11.60 -23.50 6.31
C LEU A 107 12.78 -24.04 7.12
N TYR A 108 13.98 -23.49 6.87
CA TYR A 108 15.22 -23.92 7.50
C TYR A 108 15.95 -22.70 8.06
N VAL A 109 16.81 -22.93 9.06
CA VAL A 109 17.79 -21.89 9.47
C VAL A 109 18.86 -21.82 8.39
N MET A 110 19.01 -20.62 7.81
CA MET A 110 19.92 -20.37 6.69
C MET A 110 21.26 -19.87 7.20
N ASP A 111 22.34 -20.49 6.74
CA ASP A 111 23.70 -19.98 6.94
C ASP A 111 23.89 -18.69 6.13
N LEU A 112 24.19 -17.60 6.83
CA LEU A 112 24.33 -16.25 6.26
C LEU A 112 25.82 -15.87 6.08
N SER A 113 26.78 -16.79 6.29
CA SER A 113 28.22 -16.49 6.34
C SER A 113 28.76 -15.82 5.07
N ALA A 114 28.22 -16.15 3.89
CA ALA A 114 28.61 -15.53 2.62
C ALA A 114 28.39 -14.00 2.58
N VAL A 115 27.48 -13.44 3.40
CA VAL A 115 27.28 -11.98 3.49
C VAL A 115 28.56 -11.27 3.93
N ALA A 116 29.43 -11.93 4.69
CA ALA A 116 30.66 -11.32 5.20
C ALA A 116 31.64 -10.86 4.09
N SER A 117 31.52 -11.40 2.87
CA SER A 117 32.32 -11.01 1.70
C SER A 117 31.67 -9.88 0.87
N MET A 118 30.38 -9.56 1.08
CA MET A 118 29.61 -8.62 0.25
C MET A 118 29.83 -7.16 0.69
N VAL A 119 31.05 -6.67 0.52
CA VAL A 119 31.49 -5.36 1.05
C VAL A 119 30.77 -4.16 0.41
N ASN A 120 30.21 -4.32 -0.79
CA ASN A 120 29.45 -3.28 -1.49
C ASN A 120 27.93 -3.37 -1.28
N LEU A 121 27.46 -4.27 -0.41
CA LEU A 121 26.05 -4.46 -0.16
C LEU A 121 25.44 -3.19 0.47
N LYS A 122 24.40 -2.66 -0.18
CA LYS A 122 23.64 -1.45 0.23
C LYS A 122 22.29 -1.80 0.85
N VAL A 123 21.64 -2.86 0.35
CA VAL A 123 20.30 -3.28 0.78
C VAL A 123 20.30 -4.78 1.09
N LEU A 124 19.91 -5.13 2.33
CA LEU A 124 19.73 -6.51 2.76
C LEU A 124 18.33 -6.71 3.35
N ASN A 125 17.51 -7.56 2.72
CA ASN A 125 16.18 -7.89 3.22
C ASN A 125 16.13 -9.33 3.75
N LEU A 126 15.95 -9.46 5.07
CA LEU A 126 15.81 -10.73 5.80
C LEU A 126 14.41 -10.92 6.40
N LYS A 127 13.40 -10.19 5.91
CA LYS A 127 12.03 -10.22 6.44
C LYS A 127 11.47 -11.65 6.42
N LYS A 128 11.04 -12.15 7.60
CA LYS A 128 10.54 -13.53 7.76
C LYS A 128 11.52 -14.61 7.27
N ALA A 129 12.81 -14.35 7.28
CA ALA A 129 13.82 -15.39 7.12
C ALA A 129 14.17 -16.02 8.47
N LYS A 130 14.62 -17.27 8.46
CA LYS A 130 15.32 -17.88 9.60
C LYS A 130 16.81 -17.87 9.29
N ILE A 131 17.61 -17.22 10.10
CA ILE A 131 19.05 -17.08 9.89
C ILE A 131 19.82 -17.61 11.09
N ASP A 132 21.09 -17.98 10.90
CA ASP A 132 21.97 -18.47 11.95
C ASP A 132 22.58 -17.34 12.78
N SER A 133 23.01 -16.25 12.14
CA SER A 133 23.64 -15.11 12.78
C SER A 133 23.49 -13.82 11.98
N LEU A 134 23.43 -12.68 12.68
CA LEU A 134 23.50 -11.35 12.09
C LEU A 134 24.95 -10.79 12.07
N ASN A 135 25.91 -11.44 12.72
CA ASN A 135 27.27 -10.92 12.84
C ASN A 135 27.98 -10.76 11.50
N TYR A 136 27.58 -11.48 10.46
CA TYR A 136 28.19 -11.42 9.13
C TYR A 136 28.04 -10.06 8.44
N VAL A 137 27.04 -9.24 8.83
CA VAL A 137 26.85 -7.90 8.24
C VAL A 137 27.91 -6.88 8.66
N GLN A 138 28.77 -7.19 9.66
CA GLN A 138 29.77 -6.25 10.19
C GLN A 138 30.75 -5.70 9.13
N ASN A 139 30.98 -6.45 8.04
CA ASN A 139 31.87 -6.05 6.94
C ASN A 139 31.14 -5.28 5.83
N CYS A 140 29.81 -5.24 5.84
CA CYS A 140 29.00 -4.57 4.84
C CYS A 140 28.94 -3.06 5.12
N THR A 141 30.08 -2.38 5.07
CA THR A 141 30.20 -0.96 5.47
C THR A 141 29.43 -0.01 4.57
N GLN A 142 29.01 -0.45 3.38
CA GLN A 142 28.18 0.31 2.45
C GLN A 142 26.66 0.10 2.72
N LEU A 143 26.29 -0.70 3.72
CA LEU A 143 24.88 -1.03 3.98
C LEU A 143 24.12 0.23 4.46
N GLU A 144 23.09 0.60 3.69
CA GLU A 144 22.23 1.75 3.91
C GLU A 144 20.86 1.35 4.45
N ASN A 145 20.36 0.15 4.04
CA ASN A 145 19.03 -0.34 4.38
C ASN A 145 19.09 -1.81 4.79
N ILE A 146 18.57 -2.11 5.97
CA ILE A 146 18.43 -3.50 6.43
C ILE A 146 17.04 -3.74 7.02
N CYS A 147 16.41 -4.84 6.60
CA CYS A 147 15.25 -5.41 7.26
C CYS A 147 15.66 -6.67 8.01
N VAL A 148 15.57 -6.65 9.34
CA VAL A 148 15.98 -7.75 10.23
C VAL A 148 14.78 -8.41 10.94
N ASN A 149 13.59 -8.28 10.40
CA ASN A 149 12.39 -8.99 10.88
C ASN A 149 12.54 -10.48 10.59
N THR A 150 13.29 -11.17 11.45
CA THR A 150 13.63 -12.60 11.32
C THR A 150 12.73 -13.44 12.21
N GLU A 151 12.41 -14.67 11.80
CA GLU A 151 11.53 -15.56 12.57
C GLU A 151 12.21 -16.26 13.75
N ASN A 152 13.55 -16.21 13.82
CA ASN A 152 14.34 -16.81 14.88
C ASN A 152 15.30 -15.78 15.50
N GLY A 153 14.92 -15.17 16.52
CA GLY A 153 15.74 -14.29 17.35
C GLY A 153 15.71 -14.76 18.80
N PRO A 154 16.41 -14.06 19.70
CA PRO A 154 17.06 -12.76 19.55
C PRO A 154 18.51 -12.85 19.06
N PHE A 155 18.93 -11.86 18.25
CA PHE A 155 20.33 -11.65 17.86
C PHE A 155 20.94 -10.47 18.62
N ASN A 156 22.26 -10.31 18.53
CA ASN A 156 22.94 -9.13 19.01
C ASN A 156 22.84 -8.01 17.95
N TYR A 157 21.87 -7.11 18.09
CA TYR A 157 21.65 -6.01 17.14
C TYR A 157 22.64 -4.85 17.32
N SER A 158 23.48 -4.85 18.38
CA SER A 158 24.53 -3.84 18.57
C SER A 158 25.54 -3.82 17.43
N ILE A 159 25.64 -4.91 16.65
CA ILE A 159 26.44 -4.99 15.44
C ILE A 159 26.05 -3.94 14.40
N LEU A 160 24.78 -3.56 14.32
CA LEU A 160 24.27 -2.54 13.40
C LEU A 160 24.86 -1.15 13.67
N GLY A 161 25.28 -0.88 14.91
CA GLY A 161 25.97 0.36 15.29
C GLY A 161 27.37 0.51 14.68
N ARG A 162 27.92 -0.56 14.08
CA ARG A 162 29.21 -0.54 13.38
C ARG A 162 29.06 -0.21 11.88
N LEU A 163 27.83 -0.06 11.39
CA LEU A 163 27.54 0.22 9.97
C LEU A 163 27.40 1.74 9.78
N PRO A 164 28.42 2.42 9.25
CA PRO A 164 28.47 3.90 9.26
C PRO A 164 27.43 4.54 8.32
N ASN A 165 26.99 3.81 7.30
CA ASN A 165 26.08 4.29 6.27
C ASN A 165 24.63 3.85 6.51
N LEU A 166 24.34 3.10 7.58
CA LEU A 166 23.01 2.57 7.86
C LEU A 166 22.04 3.72 8.20
N LYS A 167 20.99 3.86 7.39
CA LYS A 167 19.96 4.90 7.50
C LYS A 167 18.56 4.35 7.70
N ILE A 168 18.26 3.18 7.15
CA ILE A 168 16.93 2.58 7.15
C ILE A 168 17.00 1.23 7.87
N LEU A 169 16.19 1.11 8.94
CA LEU A 169 16.11 -0.11 9.74
C LEU A 169 14.65 -0.53 9.91
N ASP A 170 14.30 -1.73 9.40
CA ASP A 170 13.01 -2.36 9.66
C ASP A 170 13.18 -3.54 10.63
N MET A 171 12.59 -3.40 11.82
CA MET A 171 12.50 -4.42 12.88
C MET A 171 11.04 -4.72 13.24
N SER A 172 10.13 -4.57 12.30
CA SER A 172 8.70 -4.79 12.52
C SER A 172 8.37 -6.27 12.79
N GLY A 173 7.36 -6.53 13.62
CA GLY A 173 6.82 -7.89 13.82
C GLY A 173 7.71 -8.87 14.56
N MET A 174 8.69 -8.41 15.33
CA MET A 174 9.68 -9.24 16.03
C MET A 174 9.26 -9.66 17.44
N ARG A 175 8.08 -9.23 17.91
CA ARG A 175 7.58 -9.46 19.29
C ARG A 175 8.56 -8.98 20.36
N ARG A 176 9.32 -7.89 20.09
CA ARG A 176 10.28 -7.31 21.05
C ARG A 176 9.55 -6.57 22.14
N TYR A 177 10.06 -6.73 23.37
CA TYR A 177 9.63 -5.94 24.54
C TYR A 177 10.58 -4.77 24.80
N TYR A 178 11.86 -4.87 24.41
CA TYR A 178 12.95 -3.97 24.74
C TYR A 178 13.77 -3.62 23.51
N ILE A 179 14.36 -2.40 23.48
CA ILE A 179 15.17 -1.87 22.39
C ILE A 179 16.41 -1.09 22.86
N GLU A 180 16.90 -1.35 24.06
CA GLU A 180 18.10 -0.70 24.62
C GLU A 180 19.34 -0.93 23.75
N ASP A 181 19.40 -2.06 23.04
CA ASP A 181 20.45 -2.41 22.09
C ASP A 181 20.42 -1.58 20.80
N LEU A 182 19.48 -0.66 20.63
CA LEU A 182 19.42 0.30 19.53
C LEU A 182 19.93 1.70 19.93
N SER A 183 20.24 1.94 21.21
CA SER A 183 20.58 3.28 21.73
C SER A 183 21.83 3.92 21.10
N PHE A 184 22.66 3.17 20.38
CA PHE A 184 23.88 3.68 19.70
C PHE A 184 23.66 3.95 18.20
N LEU A 185 22.47 3.76 17.67
CA LEU A 185 22.16 3.94 16.24
C LEU A 185 21.85 5.41 15.93
N ASN A 186 22.88 6.26 15.86
CA ASN A 186 22.70 7.72 15.73
C ASN A 186 22.43 8.19 14.30
N ASN A 187 22.72 7.35 13.28
CA ASN A 187 22.61 7.74 11.87
C ASN A 187 21.27 7.36 11.22
N ILE A 188 20.41 6.68 11.96
CA ILE A 188 19.11 6.21 11.42
C ILE A 188 18.22 7.42 11.08
N GLU A 189 17.71 7.39 9.85
CA GLU A 189 16.76 8.36 9.30
C GLU A 189 15.34 7.77 9.25
N GLU A 190 15.20 6.45 9.03
CA GLU A 190 13.91 5.74 8.98
C GLU A 190 13.96 4.49 9.86
N LEU A 191 13.02 4.40 10.80
CA LEU A 191 12.91 3.27 11.74
C LEU A 191 11.50 2.72 11.76
N ASN A 192 11.36 1.43 11.50
CA ASN A 192 10.11 0.69 11.63
C ASN A 192 10.22 -0.31 12.79
N LEU A 193 9.47 -0.07 13.84
CA LEU A 193 9.31 -0.93 15.02
C LEU A 193 7.87 -1.40 15.19
N SER A 194 7.05 -1.32 14.15
CA SER A 194 5.64 -1.70 14.20
C SER A 194 5.43 -3.18 14.55
N THR A 195 4.27 -3.48 15.12
CA THR A 195 3.88 -4.87 15.42
C THR A 195 4.87 -5.58 16.35
N ASN A 196 5.27 -4.87 17.41
CA ASN A 196 6.10 -5.38 18.48
C ASN A 196 5.32 -5.35 19.82
N LEU A 197 6.00 -5.53 20.93
CA LEU A 197 5.43 -5.53 22.29
C LEU A 197 6.12 -4.48 23.17
N LEU A 198 6.57 -3.39 22.55
CA LEU A 198 7.31 -2.33 23.22
C LEU A 198 6.44 -1.62 24.25
N SER A 199 7.04 -1.27 25.40
CA SER A 199 6.45 -0.41 26.41
C SER A 199 7.21 0.91 26.60
N ASP A 200 8.45 1.00 26.07
CA ASP A 200 9.32 2.16 26.18
C ASP A 200 10.10 2.38 24.88
N ILE A 201 10.17 3.62 24.41
CA ILE A 201 10.94 4.07 23.25
C ILE A 201 12.02 5.11 23.63
N SER A 202 12.24 5.35 24.92
CA SER A 202 13.29 6.26 25.41
C SER A 202 14.71 5.91 24.93
N PRO A 203 15.07 4.62 24.68
CA PRO A 203 16.37 4.28 24.10
C PRO A 203 16.64 4.89 22.72
N LEU A 204 15.59 5.34 22.00
CA LEU A 204 15.74 5.99 20.69
C LEU A 204 16.15 7.46 20.77
N SER A 205 16.19 8.07 21.96
CA SER A 205 16.40 9.52 22.17
C SER A 205 17.69 10.08 21.54
N ALA A 206 18.68 9.23 21.24
CA ALA A 206 19.90 9.59 20.54
C ALA A 206 19.75 9.77 19.00
N MET A 207 18.65 9.28 18.41
CA MET A 207 18.43 9.27 16.95
C MET A 207 17.93 10.64 16.43
N LYS A 208 18.74 11.68 16.56
CA LYS A 208 18.34 13.08 16.21
C LYS A 208 18.12 13.28 14.70
N ASN A 209 18.58 12.36 13.86
CA ASN A 209 18.38 12.41 12.41
C ASN A 209 17.09 11.71 11.93
N LEU A 210 16.33 11.13 12.86
CA LEU A 210 15.13 10.36 12.54
C LEU A 210 14.08 11.25 11.85
N ARG A 211 13.70 10.85 10.63
CA ARG A 211 12.70 11.52 9.79
C ARG A 211 11.41 10.73 9.69
N ARG A 212 11.51 9.40 9.79
CA ARG A 212 10.34 8.51 9.73
C ARG A 212 10.37 7.52 10.87
N LEU A 213 9.31 7.49 11.66
CA LEU A 213 9.14 6.54 12.76
C LEU A 213 7.79 5.85 12.63
N ASP A 214 7.81 4.53 12.60
CA ASP A 214 6.62 3.68 12.73
C ASP A 214 6.75 2.84 14.00
N VAL A 215 5.91 3.12 14.98
CA VAL A 215 5.76 2.34 16.22
C VAL A 215 4.34 1.82 16.38
N SER A 216 3.60 1.69 15.27
CA SER A 216 2.23 1.21 15.27
C SER A 216 2.12 -0.22 15.82
N ASN A 217 0.94 -0.55 16.33
CA ASN A 217 0.64 -1.89 16.85
C ASN A 217 1.66 -2.38 17.91
N ASN A 218 1.92 -1.52 18.91
CA ASN A 218 2.67 -1.82 20.12
C ASN A 218 1.73 -1.62 21.33
N PRO A 219 0.90 -2.59 21.71
CA PRO A 219 -0.22 -2.38 22.62
C PRO A 219 0.16 -2.01 24.05
N TYR A 220 1.43 -2.18 24.43
CA TYR A 220 1.96 -1.80 25.74
C TYR A 220 2.64 -0.43 25.75
N LEU A 221 2.82 0.20 24.57
CA LEU A 221 3.40 1.53 24.44
C LEU A 221 2.32 2.58 24.75
N VAL A 222 2.46 3.26 25.88
CA VAL A 222 1.51 4.27 26.37
C VAL A 222 2.15 5.65 26.53
N ASP A 223 3.47 5.72 26.70
CA ASP A 223 4.23 6.97 26.83
C ASP A 223 4.99 7.30 25.55
N TYR A 224 4.63 8.42 24.93
CA TYR A 224 5.20 8.92 23.67
C TYR A 224 6.07 10.17 23.89
N HIS A 225 6.27 10.65 25.13
CA HIS A 225 7.11 11.82 25.41
C HIS A 225 8.52 11.74 24.82
N PRO A 226 9.18 10.57 24.70
CA PRO A 226 10.48 10.50 24.05
C PRO A 226 10.49 10.97 22.58
N ILE A 227 9.31 11.01 21.90
CA ILE A 227 9.21 11.47 20.49
C ILE A 227 9.58 12.97 20.36
N LYS A 228 9.38 13.79 21.39
CA LYS A 228 9.81 15.21 21.39
C LYS A 228 11.30 15.38 21.07
N ASP A 229 12.09 14.35 21.32
CA ASP A 229 13.53 14.36 21.07
C ASP A 229 13.93 14.18 19.61
N PHE A 230 12.98 14.06 18.66
CA PHE A 230 13.24 13.86 17.23
C PHE A 230 12.96 15.13 16.39
N PRO A 231 13.85 16.14 16.39
CA PRO A 231 13.59 17.45 15.78
C PRO A 231 13.50 17.39 14.23
N SER A 232 13.90 16.28 13.63
CA SER A 232 13.88 16.05 12.18
C SER A 232 12.68 15.23 11.71
N LEU A 233 11.79 14.82 12.62
CA LEU A 233 10.70 13.91 12.29
C LEU A 233 9.69 14.55 11.34
N GLU A 234 9.45 13.88 10.21
CA GLU A 234 8.52 14.29 9.15
C GLU A 234 7.30 13.36 9.06
N TYR A 235 7.47 12.08 9.41
CA TYR A 235 6.43 11.06 9.39
C TYR A 235 6.39 10.30 10.71
N LEU A 236 5.19 10.15 11.29
CA LEU A 236 4.94 9.40 12.51
C LEU A 236 3.72 8.51 12.36
N ASN A 237 3.89 7.21 12.64
CA ASN A 237 2.79 6.26 12.71
C ASN A 237 2.68 5.68 14.12
N LEU A 238 1.52 5.91 14.75
CA LEU A 238 1.14 5.45 16.08
C LEU A 238 -0.06 4.50 16.08
N ASP A 239 -0.56 4.08 14.90
CA ASP A 239 -1.79 3.32 14.76
C ASP A 239 -1.87 2.12 15.71
N PHE A 240 -3.08 1.83 16.19
CA PHE A 240 -3.38 0.66 17.03
C PHE A 240 -2.55 0.58 18.32
N ASN A 241 -2.31 1.73 18.93
CA ASN A 241 -1.68 1.87 20.23
C ASN A 241 -2.67 2.45 21.26
N ASN A 242 -2.25 2.59 22.51
CA ASN A 242 -3.08 3.13 23.59
C ASN A 242 -2.40 4.37 24.20
N ALA A 243 -2.30 5.46 23.45
CA ALA A 243 -1.70 6.70 23.94
C ALA A 243 -2.61 7.40 24.96
N THR A 244 -2.03 7.99 25.99
CA THR A 244 -2.76 8.76 27.00
C THR A 244 -2.48 10.25 26.95
N ASP A 245 -1.40 10.67 26.28
CA ASP A 245 -1.00 12.06 26.15
C ASP A 245 -0.40 12.31 24.77
N PHE A 246 -0.78 13.43 24.15
CA PHE A 246 -0.35 13.87 22.83
C PHE A 246 0.31 15.26 22.85
N GLY A 247 0.70 15.78 24.03
CA GLY A 247 1.34 17.09 24.18
C GLY A 247 2.70 17.22 23.48
N PHE A 248 3.38 16.10 23.17
CA PHE A 248 4.67 16.07 22.48
C PHE A 248 4.66 16.65 21.04
N PHE A 249 3.49 16.86 20.42
CA PHE A 249 3.41 17.46 19.09
C PHE A 249 3.92 18.90 19.02
N GLU A 250 3.96 19.62 20.13
CA GLU A 250 4.52 20.99 20.21
C GLU A 250 6.01 21.03 19.83
N ASP A 251 6.73 19.94 20.04
CA ASP A 251 8.18 19.83 19.86
C ASP A 251 8.58 19.30 18.48
N LEU A 252 7.63 19.06 17.55
CA LEU A 252 7.85 18.44 16.25
C LEU A 252 7.68 19.41 15.07
N PRO A 253 8.58 20.35 14.86
CA PRO A 253 8.39 21.46 13.92
C PRO A 253 8.40 21.04 12.44
N LYS A 254 8.92 19.85 12.10
CA LYS A 254 9.03 19.35 10.72
C LYS A 254 7.99 18.28 10.36
N LEU A 255 7.12 17.94 11.30
CA LEU A 255 6.14 16.88 11.09
C LEU A 255 5.14 17.28 10.00
N LYS A 256 4.91 16.37 9.05
CA LYS A 256 4.03 16.56 7.89
C LYS A 256 2.97 15.48 7.77
N SER A 257 3.25 14.30 8.29
CA SER A 257 2.38 13.14 8.16
C SER A 257 2.24 12.40 9.47
N ILE A 258 1.00 12.22 9.92
CA ILE A 258 0.68 11.52 11.17
C ILE A 258 -0.42 10.51 10.90
N SER A 259 -0.22 9.28 11.39
CA SER A 259 -1.26 8.28 11.49
C SER A 259 -1.46 7.88 12.95
N MET A 260 -2.71 7.95 13.41
CA MET A 260 -3.13 7.66 14.79
C MET A 260 -4.45 6.90 14.81
N GLU A 261 -4.63 5.95 13.85
CA GLU A 261 -5.83 5.12 13.81
C GLU A 261 -5.96 4.33 15.12
N GLN A 262 -7.12 4.41 15.77
CA GLN A 262 -7.43 3.61 16.96
C GLN A 262 -6.37 3.73 18.06
N THR A 263 -6.06 4.99 18.46
CA THR A 263 -5.08 5.29 19.50
C THR A 263 -5.69 5.87 20.79
N GLY A 264 -6.99 6.18 20.77
CA GLY A 264 -7.63 6.97 21.81
C GLY A 264 -7.40 8.48 21.67
N PHE A 265 -6.82 8.93 20.54
CA PHE A 265 -6.70 10.36 20.23
C PHE A 265 -8.07 11.02 20.16
N SER A 266 -8.26 12.14 20.87
CA SER A 266 -9.58 12.79 20.91
C SER A 266 -9.53 14.32 20.74
N ASP A 267 -8.43 14.98 21.07
CA ASP A 267 -8.35 16.44 21.09
C ASP A 267 -7.55 17.01 19.92
N MET A 268 -8.26 17.51 18.90
CA MET A 268 -7.66 18.06 17.68
C MET A 268 -6.80 19.32 17.93
N ARG A 269 -6.96 20.02 19.06
CA ARG A 269 -6.15 21.20 19.43
C ARG A 269 -4.65 20.87 19.51
N ASN A 270 -4.30 19.65 19.92
CA ASN A 270 -2.91 19.19 19.99
C ASN A 270 -2.18 19.29 18.65
N LEU A 271 -2.90 19.25 17.52
CA LEU A 271 -2.31 19.32 16.18
C LEU A 271 -2.09 20.75 15.66
N ASN A 272 -2.58 21.77 16.35
CA ASN A 272 -2.45 23.16 15.90
C ASN A 272 -1.01 23.68 15.90
N HIS A 273 -0.12 23.02 16.66
CA HIS A 273 1.29 23.35 16.72
C HIS A 273 2.10 22.88 15.49
N ILE A 274 1.56 21.93 14.70
CA ILE A 274 2.25 21.35 13.56
C ILE A 274 2.02 22.22 12.32
N LYS A 275 2.99 23.07 11.98
CA LYS A 275 2.83 24.14 10.98
C LYS A 275 2.59 23.66 9.54
N ASP A 276 3.09 22.50 9.15
CA ASP A 276 3.04 21.97 7.78
C ASP A 276 2.40 20.57 7.72
N LEU A 277 1.32 20.35 8.47
CA LEU A 277 0.59 19.10 8.46
C LEU A 277 -0.09 18.89 7.10
N GLN A 278 0.28 17.81 6.40
CA GLN A 278 -0.21 17.50 5.05
C GLN A 278 -1.05 16.23 5.02
N ASN A 279 -0.70 15.23 5.83
CA ASN A 279 -1.42 13.97 5.86
C ASN A 279 -1.79 13.63 7.31
N LEU A 280 -3.06 13.44 7.55
CA LEU A 280 -3.61 13.14 8.86
C LEU A 280 -4.58 11.97 8.79
N ASN A 281 -4.28 10.90 9.53
CA ASN A 281 -5.21 9.82 9.80
C ASN A 281 -5.55 9.78 11.29
N VAL A 282 -6.81 10.01 11.62
CA VAL A 282 -7.36 9.92 12.99
C VAL A 282 -8.51 8.93 13.07
N SER A 283 -8.63 8.04 12.09
CA SER A 283 -9.74 7.09 12.00
C SER A 283 -9.90 6.21 13.24
N LYS A 284 -11.14 5.75 13.50
CA LYS A 284 -11.49 4.92 14.66
C LYS A 284 -11.15 5.55 16.02
N ASN A 285 -11.30 6.86 16.13
CA ASN A 285 -11.16 7.59 17.39
C ASN A 285 -12.44 8.39 17.70
N GLU A 286 -12.62 8.80 18.93
CA GLU A 286 -13.70 9.69 19.33
C GLU A 286 -13.20 11.14 19.36
N ILE A 287 -13.33 11.83 18.23
CA ILE A 287 -12.75 13.16 18.04
C ILE A 287 -13.60 14.26 18.66
N ALA A 288 -12.98 15.15 19.41
CA ALA A 288 -13.57 16.36 20.00
C ALA A 288 -12.82 17.63 19.55
N HIS A 289 -13.41 18.78 19.84
CA HIS A 289 -12.82 20.10 19.58
C HIS A 289 -12.42 20.34 18.12
N LEU A 290 -13.26 19.86 17.18
CA LEU A 290 -13.06 20.05 15.73
C LEU A 290 -13.12 21.52 15.33
N ASP A 291 -13.97 22.31 15.97
CA ASP A 291 -14.14 23.75 15.75
C ASP A 291 -12.89 24.57 16.15
N GLU A 292 -12.06 24.03 17.03
CA GLU A 292 -10.81 24.62 17.47
C GLU A 292 -9.59 24.14 16.63
N PHE A 293 -9.76 23.17 15.71
CA PHE A 293 -8.70 22.72 14.80
C PHE A 293 -8.56 23.67 13.63
N THR A 294 -7.49 24.45 13.60
CA THR A 294 -7.26 25.52 12.61
C THR A 294 -6.19 25.18 11.57
N ASN A 295 -5.45 24.08 11.75
CA ASN A 295 -4.29 23.74 10.93
C ASN A 295 -4.65 22.93 9.67
N VAL A 296 -5.67 23.38 8.93
CA VAL A 296 -6.20 22.66 7.75
C VAL A 296 -5.61 23.10 6.41
N LYS A 297 -4.99 24.29 6.35
CA LYS A 297 -4.58 24.95 5.08
C LYS A 297 -3.58 24.17 4.24
N ASN A 298 -2.78 23.31 4.85
CA ASN A 298 -1.78 22.50 4.17
C ASN A 298 -2.20 21.04 4.02
N LEU A 299 -3.35 20.63 4.57
CA LEU A 299 -3.85 19.27 4.45
C LEU A 299 -4.06 18.90 2.98
N ARG A 300 -3.47 17.75 2.60
CA ARG A 300 -3.65 17.08 1.31
C ARG A 300 -4.45 15.79 1.46
N SER A 301 -4.30 15.11 2.60
CA SER A 301 -5.01 13.88 2.89
C SER A 301 -5.55 13.91 4.32
N PHE A 302 -6.85 13.66 4.46
CA PHE A 302 -7.49 13.53 5.77
C PHE A 302 -8.35 12.27 5.81
N ASP A 303 -8.05 11.39 6.78
CA ASP A 303 -8.83 10.19 7.06
C ASP A 303 -9.37 10.25 8.49
N ALA A 304 -10.70 10.31 8.61
CA ALA A 304 -11.42 10.31 9.88
C ALA A 304 -12.63 9.34 9.80
N ARG A 305 -12.41 8.15 9.26
CA ARG A 305 -13.42 7.08 9.26
C ARG A 305 -13.75 6.65 10.68
N PHE A 306 -15.02 6.28 10.92
CA PHE A 306 -15.48 5.76 12.21
C PHE A 306 -15.19 6.68 13.40
N CYS A 307 -15.31 8.01 13.22
CA CYS A 307 -15.02 9.01 14.24
C CYS A 307 -16.27 9.64 14.86
N GLN A 308 -17.48 9.17 14.51
CA GLN A 308 -18.77 9.69 14.98
C GLN A 308 -19.00 11.19 14.67
N LEU A 309 -18.30 11.75 13.67
CA LEU A 309 -18.40 13.15 13.27
C LEU A 309 -19.84 13.49 12.84
N THR A 310 -20.34 14.63 13.28
CA THR A 310 -21.67 15.15 12.91
C THR A 310 -21.60 16.29 11.91
N ASP A 311 -20.49 17.04 11.89
CA ASP A 311 -20.20 18.12 10.96
C ASP A 311 -18.70 18.14 10.59
N ILE A 312 -18.36 18.94 9.58
CA ILE A 312 -17.00 19.08 9.03
C ILE A 312 -16.68 20.56 8.72
N GLU A 313 -17.27 21.51 9.46
CA GLU A 313 -17.10 22.94 9.22
C GLU A 313 -15.64 23.38 9.27
N PHE A 314 -14.80 22.71 10.09
CA PHE A 314 -13.37 22.97 10.16
C PHE A 314 -12.62 22.75 8.83
N LEU A 315 -13.17 21.97 7.88
CA LEU A 315 -12.56 21.75 6.56
C LEU A 315 -12.82 22.86 5.54
N ARG A 316 -13.63 23.87 5.86
CA ARG A 316 -14.04 24.94 4.92
C ARG A 316 -12.86 25.60 4.17
N HIS A 317 -11.68 25.68 4.78
CA HIS A 317 -10.49 26.28 4.21
C HIS A 317 -9.38 25.27 3.87
N ALA A 318 -9.73 24.01 3.68
CA ALA A 318 -8.79 22.95 3.29
C ALA A 318 -8.60 22.89 1.75
N GLU A 319 -8.24 24.03 1.14
CA GLU A 319 -8.18 24.22 -0.33
C GLU A 319 -7.17 23.31 -1.05
N LYS A 320 -6.20 22.71 -0.31
CA LYS A 320 -5.19 21.80 -0.86
C LYS A 320 -5.56 20.35 -0.75
N LEU A 321 -6.74 20.03 -0.22
CA LEU A 321 -7.17 18.67 0.05
C LEU A 321 -7.35 17.89 -1.25
N GLU A 322 -6.61 16.78 -1.38
CA GLU A 322 -6.59 15.89 -2.53
C GLU A 322 -7.34 14.58 -2.24
N ARG A 323 -7.29 14.10 -1.00
CA ARG A 323 -7.98 12.88 -0.56
C ARG A 323 -8.69 13.11 0.76
N LEU A 324 -9.98 12.76 0.79
CA LEU A 324 -10.81 12.86 1.98
C LEU A 324 -11.58 11.57 2.20
N ASN A 325 -11.43 10.99 3.38
CA ASN A 325 -12.17 9.81 3.79
C ASN A 325 -12.89 10.03 5.13
N LEU A 326 -14.20 10.11 5.06
CA LEU A 326 -15.12 10.32 6.19
C LEU A 326 -16.13 9.17 6.31
N PHE A 327 -15.78 7.99 5.80
CA PHE A 327 -16.64 6.81 5.79
C PHE A 327 -17.13 6.44 7.20
N THR A 328 -18.40 6.11 7.32
CA THR A 328 -19.03 5.70 8.59
C THR A 328 -18.89 6.75 9.69
N ASN A 329 -19.57 7.88 9.46
CA ASN A 329 -19.78 8.94 10.45
C ASN A 329 -21.29 9.27 10.57
N ARG A 330 -21.64 10.42 11.10
CA ARG A 330 -23.03 10.90 11.27
C ARG A 330 -23.24 12.24 10.54
N ILE A 331 -22.50 12.50 9.48
CA ILE A 331 -22.46 13.76 8.73
C ILE A 331 -23.76 13.90 7.96
N THR A 332 -24.38 15.07 8.06
CA THR A 332 -25.64 15.41 7.34
C THR A 332 -25.41 16.33 6.16
N SER A 333 -24.32 17.11 6.16
CA SER A 333 -23.97 18.06 5.10
C SER A 333 -22.46 18.05 4.82
N ILE A 334 -22.11 18.11 3.54
CA ILE A 334 -20.72 18.27 3.06
C ILE A 334 -20.49 19.64 2.43
N GLU A 335 -21.40 20.60 2.63
CA GLU A 335 -21.30 21.98 2.14
C GLU A 335 -19.96 22.66 2.47
N PRO A 336 -19.32 22.42 3.63
CA PRO A 336 -18.00 22.97 3.93
C PRO A 336 -16.88 22.59 2.93
N LEU A 337 -17.08 21.57 2.09
CA LEU A 337 -16.11 21.16 1.07
C LEU A 337 -16.13 22.01 -0.21
N VAL A 338 -16.99 23.04 -0.30
CA VAL A 338 -17.17 23.86 -1.52
C VAL A 338 -15.87 24.47 -2.06
N GLU A 339 -14.86 24.72 -1.21
CA GLU A 339 -13.55 25.27 -1.60
C GLU A 339 -12.50 24.18 -1.87
N CYS A 340 -12.82 22.88 -1.64
CA CYS A 340 -11.87 21.77 -1.77
C CYS A 340 -11.73 21.26 -3.22
N ASN A 341 -11.52 22.15 -4.19
CA ASN A 341 -11.54 21.85 -5.63
C ASN A 341 -10.33 21.02 -6.14
N LYS A 342 -9.42 20.63 -5.24
CA LYS A 342 -8.27 19.75 -5.56
C LYS A 342 -8.55 18.28 -5.23
N LEU A 343 -9.74 17.95 -4.73
CA LEU A 343 -10.10 16.58 -4.40
C LEU A 343 -10.07 15.70 -5.66
N THR A 344 -9.29 14.62 -5.55
CA THR A 344 -9.23 13.52 -6.51
C THR A 344 -9.96 12.28 -5.98
N GLU A 345 -10.07 12.15 -4.66
CA GLU A 345 -10.73 11.05 -3.97
C GLU A 345 -11.60 11.57 -2.83
N LEU A 346 -12.89 11.26 -2.87
CA LEU A 346 -13.85 11.59 -1.83
C LEU A 346 -14.63 10.35 -1.42
N ASN A 347 -14.50 9.96 -0.16
CA ASN A 347 -15.32 8.92 0.44
C ASN A 347 -16.10 9.48 1.64
N VAL A 348 -17.40 9.60 1.48
CA VAL A 348 -18.36 10.00 2.52
C VAL A 348 -19.48 8.96 2.67
N GLY A 349 -19.21 7.72 2.32
CA GLY A 349 -20.13 6.61 2.46
C GLY A 349 -20.55 6.36 3.93
N ARG A 350 -21.73 5.77 4.13
CA ARG A 350 -22.32 5.48 5.44
C ARG A 350 -22.41 6.70 6.34
N ASN A 351 -23.09 7.73 5.81
CA ASN A 351 -23.44 8.96 6.50
C ASN A 351 -24.96 9.25 6.35
N GLN A 352 -25.38 10.50 6.53
CA GLN A 352 -26.78 10.92 6.42
C GLN A 352 -26.95 12.05 5.41
N ILE A 353 -26.10 12.09 4.38
CA ILE A 353 -26.00 13.16 3.38
C ILE A 353 -27.20 13.09 2.44
N ARG A 354 -27.75 14.28 2.10
CA ARG A 354 -28.89 14.42 1.17
C ARG A 354 -28.54 15.20 -0.09
N SER A 355 -27.65 16.21 0.00
CA SER A 355 -27.18 17.01 -1.12
C SER A 355 -25.67 16.88 -1.30
N ILE A 356 -25.26 16.87 -2.57
CA ILE A 356 -23.87 16.87 -3.03
C ILE A 356 -23.57 18.10 -3.91
N ASP A 357 -24.37 19.15 -3.86
CA ASP A 357 -24.25 20.33 -4.73
C ASP A 357 -22.88 21.01 -4.64
N CYS A 358 -22.22 20.92 -3.48
CA CYS A 358 -20.90 21.53 -3.26
C CYS A 358 -19.78 20.88 -4.07
N ILE A 359 -19.95 19.64 -4.59
CA ILE A 359 -18.87 18.96 -5.33
C ILE A 359 -18.83 19.29 -6.83
N LYS A 360 -19.79 20.05 -7.37
CA LYS A 360 -19.94 20.33 -8.81
C LYS A 360 -18.69 20.94 -9.48
N ASP A 361 -17.84 21.62 -8.72
CA ASP A 361 -16.63 22.28 -9.20
C ASP A 361 -15.34 21.46 -8.94
N MET A 362 -15.44 20.23 -8.41
CA MET A 362 -14.32 19.32 -8.15
C MET A 362 -13.91 18.56 -9.42
N LYS A 363 -13.44 19.27 -10.44
CA LYS A 363 -13.21 18.71 -11.79
C LYS A 363 -12.10 17.65 -11.85
N ASP A 364 -11.21 17.59 -10.86
CA ASP A 364 -10.13 16.60 -10.76
C ASP A 364 -10.59 15.28 -10.07
N LEU A 365 -11.89 15.17 -9.66
CA LEU A 365 -12.40 14.04 -8.89
C LEU A 365 -12.47 12.75 -9.74
N LYS A 366 -11.80 11.70 -9.26
CA LYS A 366 -11.69 10.40 -9.94
C LYS A 366 -12.41 9.27 -9.22
N ILE A 367 -12.39 9.32 -7.89
CA ILE A 367 -12.99 8.30 -7.04
C ILE A 367 -14.01 8.96 -6.12
N LEU A 368 -15.25 8.54 -6.23
CA LEU A 368 -16.36 9.06 -5.43
C LEU A 368 -17.14 7.90 -4.79
N SER A 369 -17.15 7.85 -3.46
CA SER A 369 -17.93 6.89 -2.68
C SER A 369 -18.97 7.62 -1.82
N LEU A 370 -20.22 7.40 -2.14
CA LEU A 370 -21.40 8.01 -1.52
C LEU A 370 -22.37 6.95 -0.98
N GLU A 371 -21.95 5.69 -0.91
CA GLU A 371 -22.81 4.57 -0.53
C GLU A 371 -23.46 4.76 0.85
N ASN A 372 -24.67 4.21 1.02
CA ASN A 372 -25.42 4.26 2.27
C ASN A 372 -25.63 5.69 2.78
N ASN A 373 -26.23 6.53 1.96
CA ASN A 373 -26.67 7.89 2.28
C ASN A 373 -28.15 8.10 1.88
N ASN A 374 -28.60 9.33 1.78
CA ASN A 374 -29.98 9.70 1.45
C ASN A 374 -30.04 10.54 0.16
N ILE A 375 -29.11 10.33 -0.78
CA ILE A 375 -28.93 11.14 -1.98
C ILE A 375 -29.98 10.73 -3.02
N ALA A 376 -30.60 11.73 -3.65
CA ALA A 376 -31.55 11.52 -4.74
C ALA A 376 -31.15 12.27 -6.01
N ASP A 377 -30.52 13.43 -5.90
CA ASP A 377 -30.09 14.28 -7.00
C ASP A 377 -28.61 14.14 -7.28
N LEU A 378 -28.27 13.80 -8.52
CA LEU A 378 -26.91 13.62 -9.02
C LEU A 378 -26.47 14.78 -9.92
N SER A 379 -27.24 15.87 -10.06
CA SER A 379 -26.94 16.96 -11.01
C SER A 379 -25.55 17.56 -10.84
N ALA A 380 -25.02 17.57 -9.61
CA ALA A 380 -23.64 18.00 -9.32
C ALA A 380 -22.55 17.16 -10.00
N LEU A 381 -22.87 15.96 -10.49
CA LEU A 381 -21.88 15.09 -11.16
C LEU A 381 -21.72 15.38 -12.64
N SER A 382 -22.66 16.07 -13.30
CA SER A 382 -22.76 16.20 -14.77
C SER A 382 -21.47 16.64 -15.47
N ASP A 383 -20.65 17.45 -14.82
CA ASP A 383 -19.42 18.01 -15.39
C ASP A 383 -18.13 17.41 -14.77
N LEU A 384 -18.22 16.31 -14.02
CA LEU A 384 -17.05 15.68 -13.37
C LEU A 384 -16.48 14.59 -14.27
N HIS A 385 -15.97 14.98 -15.43
CA HIS A 385 -15.57 14.09 -16.52
C HIS A 385 -14.38 13.17 -16.17
N GLU A 386 -13.60 13.46 -15.12
CA GLU A 386 -12.49 12.62 -14.68
C GLU A 386 -12.94 11.43 -13.78
N LEU A 387 -14.24 11.32 -13.46
CA LEU A 387 -14.75 10.22 -12.63
C LEU A 387 -14.54 8.86 -13.29
N CYS A 388 -13.86 7.97 -12.55
CA CYS A 388 -13.55 6.60 -12.97
C CYS A 388 -14.25 5.55 -12.11
N ILE A 389 -14.36 5.80 -10.81
CA ILE A 389 -14.95 4.87 -9.82
C ILE A 389 -16.03 5.61 -9.06
N VAL A 390 -17.26 5.12 -9.14
CA VAL A 390 -18.42 5.75 -8.50
C VAL A 390 -19.23 4.70 -7.74
N ASP A 391 -19.30 4.83 -6.41
CA ASP A 391 -20.14 3.98 -5.56
C ASP A 391 -21.32 4.79 -4.99
N LEU A 392 -22.51 4.45 -5.44
CA LEU A 392 -23.80 5.04 -5.07
C LEU A 392 -24.75 4.02 -4.45
N TYR A 393 -24.23 2.90 -3.96
CA TYR A 393 -24.99 1.83 -3.33
C TYR A 393 -25.90 2.36 -2.21
N ASN A 394 -27.15 1.89 -2.18
CA ASN A 394 -28.13 2.17 -1.14
C ASN A 394 -28.32 3.68 -0.88
N ASN A 395 -28.95 4.33 -1.87
CA ASN A 395 -29.39 5.72 -1.87
C ASN A 395 -30.84 5.83 -2.37
N ASN A 396 -31.33 7.03 -2.73
CA ASN A 396 -32.67 7.27 -3.22
C ASN A 396 -32.70 7.69 -4.70
N ILE A 397 -31.73 7.25 -5.49
CA ILE A 397 -31.48 7.69 -6.88
C ILE A 397 -32.53 7.11 -7.81
N ARG A 398 -33.06 7.97 -8.68
CA ARG A 398 -34.00 7.60 -9.75
C ARG A 398 -33.53 8.00 -11.13
N ASP A 399 -32.93 9.18 -11.25
CA ASP A 399 -32.47 9.77 -12.50
C ASP A 399 -30.96 9.61 -12.64
N LEU A 400 -30.53 8.95 -13.71
CA LEU A 400 -29.12 8.72 -14.07
C LEU A 400 -28.65 9.70 -15.16
N THR A 401 -29.48 10.62 -15.64
CA THR A 401 -29.14 11.59 -16.70
C THR A 401 -27.83 12.34 -16.42
N PRO A 402 -27.52 12.74 -15.15
CA PRO A 402 -26.24 13.40 -14.86
C PRO A 402 -24.99 12.55 -15.12
N LEU A 403 -25.13 11.24 -15.32
CA LEU A 403 -23.99 10.35 -15.58
C LEU A 403 -23.74 10.13 -17.08
N GLN A 404 -24.62 10.57 -17.98
CA GLN A 404 -24.65 10.19 -19.40
C GLN A 404 -23.37 10.52 -20.19
N ASP A 405 -22.65 11.59 -19.79
CA ASP A 405 -21.47 12.10 -20.48
C ASP A 405 -20.16 11.83 -19.70
N LEU A 406 -20.22 11.01 -18.65
CA LEU A 406 -19.07 10.65 -17.81
C LEU A 406 -18.37 9.40 -18.37
N GLU A 407 -17.80 9.50 -19.56
CA GLU A 407 -17.30 8.38 -20.34
C GLU A 407 -16.23 7.53 -19.63
N PHE A 408 -15.40 8.12 -18.76
CA PHE A 408 -14.31 7.43 -18.07
C PHE A 408 -14.73 6.53 -16.91
N ILE A 409 -16.02 6.50 -16.55
CA ILE A 409 -16.50 5.59 -15.50
C ILE A 409 -16.23 4.14 -15.93
N SER A 410 -15.39 3.44 -15.15
CA SER A 410 -15.06 2.02 -15.35
C SER A 410 -15.73 1.12 -14.30
N TYR A 411 -16.00 1.66 -13.12
CA TYR A 411 -16.72 0.99 -12.03
C TYR A 411 -17.88 1.85 -11.57
N LEU A 412 -19.11 1.29 -11.63
CA LEU A 412 -20.33 1.98 -11.19
C LEU A 412 -21.19 1.03 -10.34
N ARG A 413 -21.42 1.40 -9.09
CA ARG A 413 -22.26 0.66 -8.17
C ARG A 413 -23.52 1.41 -7.82
N LEU A 414 -24.68 0.87 -8.18
CA LEU A 414 -26.01 1.48 -8.07
C LEU A 414 -27.03 0.56 -7.39
N ASP A 415 -26.61 -0.52 -6.74
CA ASP A 415 -27.51 -1.45 -6.06
C ASP A 415 -28.35 -0.72 -5.00
N HIS A 416 -29.57 -1.20 -4.75
CA HIS A 416 -30.48 -0.68 -3.74
C HIS A 416 -30.81 0.81 -3.92
N ASN A 417 -31.29 1.17 -5.11
CA ASN A 417 -31.77 2.49 -5.46
C ASN A 417 -33.21 2.39 -6.01
N MET A 418 -33.70 3.42 -6.69
CA MET A 418 -35.02 3.50 -7.26
C MET A 418 -35.02 3.68 -8.78
N ILE A 419 -34.02 3.08 -9.46
CA ILE A 419 -33.73 3.28 -10.88
C ILE A 419 -34.69 2.46 -11.74
N HIS A 420 -35.22 3.10 -12.80
CA HIS A 420 -36.07 2.46 -13.81
C HIS A 420 -35.41 2.53 -15.20
N ASP A 421 -34.77 3.65 -15.53
CA ASP A 421 -34.26 3.98 -16.86
C ASP A 421 -32.73 3.88 -16.92
N LEU A 422 -32.22 3.00 -17.80
CA LEU A 422 -30.81 2.79 -18.04
C LEU A 422 -30.25 3.51 -19.26
N ARG A 423 -31.10 4.23 -20.04
CA ARG A 423 -30.67 4.94 -21.25
C ARG A 423 -29.46 5.86 -21.04
N PRO A 424 -29.36 6.59 -19.91
CA PRO A 424 -28.18 7.43 -19.65
C PRO A 424 -26.85 6.68 -19.58
N LEU A 425 -26.87 5.37 -19.28
CA LEU A 425 -25.65 4.55 -19.19
C LEU A 425 -25.15 4.05 -20.54
N SER A 426 -25.92 4.16 -21.62
CA SER A 426 -25.61 3.59 -22.94
C SER A 426 -24.29 4.13 -23.57
N ASN A 427 -23.85 5.31 -23.14
CA ASN A 427 -22.63 5.96 -23.65
C ASN A 427 -21.37 5.70 -22.80
N LEU A 428 -21.49 5.00 -21.66
CA LEU A 428 -20.35 4.72 -20.77
C LEU A 428 -19.48 3.58 -21.31
N LYS A 429 -18.82 3.81 -22.45
CA LYS A 429 -18.09 2.78 -23.22
C LYS A 429 -16.89 2.18 -22.49
N PHE A 430 -16.33 2.86 -21.48
CA PHE A 430 -15.24 2.35 -20.65
C PHE A 430 -15.71 1.54 -19.43
N LEU A 431 -17.05 1.38 -19.25
CA LEU A 431 -17.61 0.66 -18.11
C LEU A 431 -17.24 -0.83 -18.14
N ARG A 432 -16.57 -1.30 -17.09
CA ARG A 432 -16.16 -2.69 -16.90
C ARG A 432 -17.00 -3.42 -15.85
N GLN A 433 -17.40 -2.71 -14.80
CA GLN A 433 -18.20 -3.29 -13.73
C GLN A 433 -19.42 -2.42 -13.44
N LEU A 434 -20.60 -3.02 -13.50
CA LEU A 434 -21.87 -2.38 -13.21
C LEU A 434 -22.69 -3.25 -12.27
N THR A 435 -23.12 -2.68 -11.16
CA THR A 435 -24.05 -3.36 -10.24
C THR A 435 -25.32 -2.53 -10.05
N LEU A 436 -26.48 -3.16 -10.25
CA LEU A 436 -27.81 -2.54 -10.27
C LEU A 436 -28.84 -3.39 -9.51
N LYS A 437 -28.40 -4.27 -8.62
CA LYS A 437 -29.24 -5.15 -7.82
C LYS A 437 -30.28 -4.36 -7.03
N ALA A 438 -31.50 -4.91 -6.92
CA ALA A 438 -32.57 -4.35 -6.11
C ALA A 438 -32.91 -2.90 -6.52
N ASN A 439 -33.30 -2.71 -7.77
CA ASN A 439 -33.85 -1.51 -8.37
C ASN A 439 -35.23 -1.84 -9.00
N TYR A 440 -35.72 -1.03 -9.90
CA TYR A 440 -37.02 -1.17 -10.60
C TYR A 440 -36.84 -1.24 -12.11
N ILE A 441 -35.77 -1.89 -12.59
CA ILE A 441 -35.38 -1.97 -13.99
C ILE A 441 -36.22 -3.04 -14.68
N GLU A 442 -36.88 -2.66 -15.77
CA GLU A 442 -37.64 -3.56 -16.64
C GLU A 442 -36.95 -3.82 -17.99
N ASP A 443 -36.23 -2.81 -18.52
CA ASP A 443 -35.53 -2.84 -19.81
C ASP A 443 -34.02 -2.71 -19.63
N VAL A 444 -33.29 -3.72 -20.10
CA VAL A 444 -31.80 -3.77 -20.08
C VAL A 444 -31.19 -3.51 -21.46
N SER A 445 -32.00 -3.23 -22.48
CA SER A 445 -31.56 -2.98 -23.86
C SER A 445 -30.54 -1.84 -24.00
N PRO A 446 -30.52 -0.79 -23.14
CA PRO A 446 -29.48 0.25 -23.20
C PRO A 446 -28.06 -0.24 -22.93
N LEU A 447 -27.90 -1.38 -22.27
CA LEU A 447 -26.57 -1.93 -21.90
C LEU A 447 -25.92 -2.76 -23.03
N LYS A 448 -26.65 -3.11 -24.09
CA LYS A 448 -26.23 -4.08 -25.15
C LYS A 448 -24.93 -3.71 -25.87
N ASP A 449 -24.58 -2.43 -25.95
CA ASP A 449 -23.41 -1.93 -26.68
C ASP A 449 -22.23 -1.54 -25.76
N LEU A 450 -22.25 -1.97 -24.48
CA LEU A 450 -21.16 -1.79 -23.54
C LEU A 450 -20.15 -2.93 -23.65
N GLU A 451 -19.33 -2.89 -24.71
CA GLU A 451 -18.44 -3.99 -25.12
C GLU A 451 -17.36 -4.34 -24.08
N LEU A 452 -16.93 -3.38 -23.25
CA LEU A 452 -15.90 -3.57 -22.23
C LEU A 452 -16.45 -4.08 -20.88
N LEU A 453 -17.78 -4.29 -20.78
CA LEU A 453 -18.39 -4.71 -19.53
C LEU A 453 -18.00 -6.17 -19.20
N GLU A 454 -17.33 -6.37 -18.08
CA GLU A 454 -16.80 -7.66 -17.60
C GLU A 454 -17.65 -8.27 -16.48
N ALA A 455 -18.36 -7.43 -15.72
CA ALA A 455 -19.21 -7.85 -14.62
C ALA A 455 -20.49 -6.99 -14.57
N LEU A 456 -21.64 -7.67 -14.54
CA LEU A 456 -22.97 -7.04 -14.42
C LEU A 456 -23.77 -7.77 -13.34
N ARG A 457 -24.43 -7.03 -12.44
CA ARG A 457 -25.37 -7.58 -11.45
C ARG A 457 -26.71 -6.91 -11.55
N LEU A 458 -27.77 -7.69 -11.75
CA LEU A 458 -29.14 -7.22 -11.99
C LEU A 458 -30.19 -7.91 -11.11
N GLU A 459 -29.78 -8.73 -10.14
CA GLU A 459 -30.67 -9.51 -9.28
C GLU A 459 -31.71 -8.61 -8.59
N ASN A 460 -32.89 -9.12 -8.36
CA ASN A 460 -34.00 -8.40 -7.72
C ASN A 460 -34.46 -7.13 -8.48
N ASN A 461 -34.52 -7.21 -9.81
CA ASN A 461 -35.19 -6.24 -10.69
C ASN A 461 -36.35 -6.92 -11.43
N PRO A 462 -37.45 -6.19 -11.80
CA PRO A 462 -38.56 -6.74 -12.57
C PRO A 462 -38.26 -6.83 -14.07
N ILE A 463 -37.09 -7.37 -14.47
CA ILE A 463 -36.65 -7.43 -15.85
C ILE A 463 -37.58 -8.32 -16.67
N ILE A 464 -38.03 -7.83 -17.82
CA ILE A 464 -39.01 -8.49 -18.69
C ILE A 464 -38.27 -9.38 -19.70
N ASP A 465 -37.16 -8.89 -20.29
CA ASP A 465 -36.40 -9.55 -21.34
C ASP A 465 -34.90 -9.33 -21.16
N THR A 466 -34.14 -10.42 -21.09
CA THR A 466 -32.67 -10.41 -20.97
C THR A 466 -31.96 -10.67 -22.30
N SER A 467 -32.69 -10.93 -23.39
CA SER A 467 -32.11 -11.22 -24.70
C SER A 467 -31.13 -10.16 -25.22
N PRO A 468 -31.25 -8.85 -24.90
CA PRO A 468 -30.26 -7.85 -25.27
C PRO A 468 -28.84 -8.13 -24.75
N LEU A 469 -28.71 -8.91 -23.65
CA LEU A 469 -27.45 -9.21 -22.99
C LEU A 469 -26.78 -10.49 -23.48
N GLU A 470 -27.45 -11.32 -24.31
CA GLU A 470 -26.96 -12.66 -24.75
C GLU A 470 -25.63 -12.61 -25.50
N LYS A 471 -25.31 -11.49 -26.11
CA LYS A 471 -24.03 -11.31 -26.85
C LYS A 471 -22.85 -10.90 -25.96
N MET A 472 -23.08 -10.62 -24.70
CA MET A 472 -22.01 -10.20 -23.78
C MET A 472 -21.20 -11.41 -23.32
N ALA A 473 -19.87 -11.29 -23.35
CA ALA A 473 -18.94 -12.39 -23.10
C ALA A 473 -19.06 -13.07 -21.71
N PHE A 474 -19.72 -12.43 -20.75
CA PHE A 474 -19.91 -12.94 -19.39
C PHE A 474 -21.32 -13.45 -19.09
N TYR A 475 -22.28 -13.35 -20.03
CA TYR A 475 -23.69 -13.70 -19.84
C TYR A 475 -23.93 -15.15 -19.38
N SER A 476 -23.04 -16.08 -19.74
CA SER A 476 -23.13 -17.49 -19.32
C SER A 476 -22.94 -17.76 -17.81
N LYS A 477 -22.64 -16.73 -17.01
CA LYS A 477 -22.40 -16.86 -15.56
C LYS A 477 -23.56 -16.40 -14.68
N PHE A 478 -24.66 -15.88 -15.26
CA PHE A 478 -25.75 -15.21 -14.52
C PHE A 478 -27.10 -15.92 -14.62
N THR A 479 -27.17 -17.12 -15.12
CA THR A 479 -28.43 -17.90 -15.30
C THR A 479 -28.73 -18.89 -14.18
N ASP A 480 -28.21 -18.69 -12.95
CA ASP A 480 -28.58 -19.48 -11.77
C ASP A 480 -29.11 -18.57 -10.64
#